data_2191637ce16086669516d715e9cee95e
#
_entry.id   2191637ce16086669516d715e9cee95e
#
_cell.length_a   1.000
_cell.length_b   1.000
_cell.length_c   1.000
_cell.angle_alpha   90.00
_cell.angle_beta   90.00
_cell.angle_gamma   90.00
#
_symmetry.space_group_name_H-M   'P 1'
#
loop_
_entity.id
_entity.type
_entity.pdbx_description
1 polymer ?
#
loop_
_entity_poly.entity_id
_entity_poly.type
_entity_poly.pdbx_seq_one_letter_code
_entity_poly.pdbx_strand_id
1 'polypeptide(L)'
;MEHGWRWFGTDDPITLSEIRQTGANVVVSALHGAPPEAPWSVEAIRAHQKMIEAAGLRWSVVESVPVPEAIKQGGDTTARDRAIGVFCQTLENLAVCGIETVCYNFMPILDWTRTELAHPVASGGVALRFDQPTFAAFELFILKRPGARAHYSDAEIETARQIADALGDKARRRLTDTLIAGLPGADQHYSLETFRKALAAYERIDEARLRENFSHFLRAVVPVAERLGMRLAIHPDDPPRPLLGLPRIMSTAADVRWMLEQIESPANGLTFCTGSFGVREDNDLVAMARAFAPHIHFAHLRATRRDLNDPASFIEADHLTGDVDMVGVITELKREERRREREGGAAITMRPDHGHLLCDDRHRPTNPGYPLIGRLKGLAELRGVESAVAHFLND
;
A
#
# COMPACT_ATOMS: atom_id res chain seq x y z
N MET A 1 18.59 -5.65 -6.32
CA MET A 1 17.64 -4.95 -5.39
C MET A 1 17.90 -5.36 -3.96
N GLU A 2 17.53 -4.53 -2.98
CA GLU A 2 17.48 -4.94 -1.58
C GLU A 2 16.20 -5.73 -1.32
N HIS A 3 16.31 -6.85 -0.59
CA HIS A 3 15.19 -7.73 -0.31
C HIS A 3 14.57 -7.38 1.03
N GLY A 4 13.42 -6.71 0.99
CA GLY A 4 12.72 -6.20 2.14
C GLY A 4 11.63 -7.13 2.67
N TRP A 5 11.34 -6.96 3.95
CA TRP A 5 10.22 -7.61 4.62
C TRP A 5 9.44 -6.62 5.49
N ARG A 6 8.12 -6.54 5.29
CA ARG A 6 7.26 -5.74 6.15
C ARG A 6 7.14 -6.36 7.54
N TRP A 7 7.48 -5.57 8.56
CA TRP A 7 7.36 -5.92 9.97
C TRP A 7 6.56 -4.85 10.72
N PHE A 8 5.53 -5.28 11.46
CA PHE A 8 4.58 -4.41 12.15
C PHE A 8 5.00 -4.08 13.59
N GLY A 9 6.28 -4.21 13.91
CA GLY A 9 6.79 -3.91 15.25
C GLY A 9 6.70 -5.10 16.22
N THR A 10 6.81 -4.83 17.51
CA THR A 10 6.91 -5.86 18.55
C THR A 10 5.67 -6.75 18.68
N ASP A 11 4.52 -6.26 18.21
CA ASP A 11 3.26 -7.00 18.24
C ASP A 11 3.03 -7.83 16.97
N ASP A 12 3.96 -7.78 16.00
CA ASP A 12 3.90 -8.64 14.82
C ASP A 12 4.08 -10.10 15.24
N PRO A 13 3.15 -11.00 14.87
CA PRO A 13 3.30 -12.42 15.17
C PRO A 13 4.51 -13.07 14.49
N ILE A 14 5.12 -12.41 13.49
CA ILE A 14 6.35 -12.85 12.83
C ILE A 14 7.54 -12.11 13.43
N THR A 15 8.45 -12.86 14.02
CA THR A 15 9.62 -12.32 14.70
C THR A 15 10.72 -11.88 13.74
N LEU A 16 11.56 -10.93 14.15
CA LEU A 16 12.74 -10.52 13.37
C LEU A 16 13.70 -11.70 13.08
N SER A 17 13.78 -12.69 14.01
CA SER A 17 14.55 -13.90 13.80
C SER A 17 14.01 -14.76 12.65
N GLU A 18 12.69 -14.89 12.52
CA GLU A 18 12.05 -15.57 11.39
C GLU A 18 12.24 -14.79 10.09
N ILE A 19 12.10 -13.47 10.14
CA ILE A 19 12.33 -12.60 8.98
C ILE A 19 13.75 -12.81 8.42
N ARG A 20 14.75 -12.86 9.27
CA ARG A 20 16.13 -13.13 8.84
C ARG A 20 16.28 -14.47 8.11
N GLN A 21 15.52 -15.51 8.52
CA GLN A 21 15.54 -16.82 7.89
C GLN A 21 14.91 -16.83 6.50
N THR A 22 14.09 -15.84 6.15
CA THR A 22 13.50 -15.74 4.79
C THR A 22 14.51 -15.36 3.72
N GLY A 23 15.69 -14.90 4.10
CA GLY A 23 16.68 -14.32 3.19
C GLY A 23 16.44 -12.84 2.88
N ALA A 24 15.47 -12.19 3.54
CA ALA A 24 15.39 -10.73 3.54
C ALA A 24 16.64 -10.16 4.25
N ASN A 25 17.19 -9.09 3.71
CA ASN A 25 18.35 -8.40 4.28
C ASN A 25 17.99 -7.05 4.90
N VAL A 26 16.80 -6.54 4.60
CA VAL A 26 16.27 -5.29 5.16
C VAL A 26 14.83 -5.44 5.66
N VAL A 27 14.48 -4.59 6.62
CA VAL A 27 13.13 -4.47 7.19
C VAL A 27 12.47 -3.20 6.67
N VAL A 28 11.21 -3.32 6.35
CA VAL A 28 10.28 -2.23 6.06
C VAL A 28 9.33 -2.11 7.24
N SER A 29 9.33 -0.99 7.97
CA SER A 29 8.58 -0.85 9.20
C SER A 29 8.18 0.60 9.48
N ALA A 30 7.43 0.82 10.55
CA ALA A 30 7.04 2.13 11.05
C ALA A 30 7.02 2.13 12.58
N LEU A 31 6.93 3.30 13.21
CA LEU A 31 6.63 3.40 14.64
C LEU A 31 5.12 3.29 14.84
N HIS A 32 4.61 2.05 14.87
CA HIS A 32 3.20 1.78 15.10
C HIS A 32 2.78 2.25 16.50
N GLY A 33 1.60 2.87 16.61
CA GLY A 33 1.09 3.43 17.88
C GLY A 33 1.71 4.77 18.28
N ALA A 34 2.59 5.37 17.45
CA ALA A 34 3.03 6.74 17.70
C ALA A 34 1.88 7.72 17.44
N PRO A 35 1.67 8.73 18.33
CA PRO A 35 0.58 9.69 18.15
C PRO A 35 0.73 10.45 16.80
N PRO A 36 -0.31 10.49 15.94
CA PRO A 36 -0.21 11.15 14.63
C PRO A 36 -0.10 12.67 14.71
N GLU A 37 -0.38 13.27 15.89
CA GLU A 37 -0.29 14.70 16.13
C GLU A 37 1.11 15.17 16.59
N ALA A 38 2.03 14.23 16.82
CA ALA A 38 3.40 14.53 17.28
C ALA A 38 4.43 13.92 16.33
N PRO A 39 5.55 14.61 16.06
CA PRO A 39 6.63 14.05 15.25
C PRO A 39 7.28 12.87 15.99
N TRP A 40 7.73 11.87 15.24
CA TRP A 40 8.49 10.76 15.81
C TRP A 40 9.81 11.27 16.38
N SER A 41 10.13 10.96 17.63
CA SER A 41 11.37 11.39 18.23
C SER A 41 12.57 10.58 17.73
N VAL A 42 13.74 11.19 17.73
CA VAL A 42 15.02 10.53 17.38
C VAL A 42 15.27 9.32 18.29
N GLU A 43 14.92 9.43 19.57
CA GLU A 43 15.06 8.36 20.55
C GLU A 43 14.20 7.14 20.20
N ALA A 44 12.93 7.36 19.85
CA ALA A 44 12.01 6.30 19.46
C ALA A 44 12.46 5.63 18.15
N ILE A 45 12.88 6.42 17.15
CA ILE A 45 13.42 5.91 15.89
C ILE A 45 14.65 5.04 16.14
N ARG A 46 15.61 5.52 16.90
CA ARG A 46 16.85 4.77 17.23
C ARG A 46 16.58 3.52 18.07
N ALA A 47 15.61 3.56 18.98
CA ALA A 47 15.22 2.38 19.74
C ALA A 47 14.67 1.28 18.81
N HIS A 48 13.83 1.66 17.85
CA HIS A 48 13.31 0.73 16.84
C HIS A 48 14.40 0.18 15.92
N GLN A 49 15.33 1.04 15.45
CA GLN A 49 16.49 0.61 14.66
C GLN A 49 17.34 -0.42 15.40
N LYS A 50 17.67 -0.16 16.67
CA LYS A 50 18.48 -1.08 17.49
C LYS A 50 17.84 -2.47 17.62
N MET A 51 16.52 -2.56 17.73
CA MET A 51 15.84 -3.87 17.78
C MET A 51 16.03 -4.63 16.46
N ILE A 52 15.91 -3.95 15.33
CA ILE A 52 16.09 -4.54 14.00
C ILE A 52 17.55 -4.94 13.78
N GLU A 53 18.50 -4.08 14.15
CA GLU A 53 19.95 -4.32 14.02
C GLU A 53 20.42 -5.48 14.92
N ALA A 54 19.86 -5.60 16.12
CA ALA A 54 20.17 -6.72 17.03
C ALA A 54 19.79 -8.09 16.43
N ALA A 55 18.84 -8.12 15.49
CA ALA A 55 18.51 -9.33 14.73
C ALA A 55 19.38 -9.53 13.48
N GLY A 56 20.37 -8.65 13.23
CA GLY A 56 21.24 -8.70 12.05
C GLY A 56 20.54 -8.24 10.76
N LEU A 57 19.55 -7.37 10.88
CA LEU A 57 18.80 -6.75 9.79
C LEU A 57 19.00 -5.22 9.81
N ARG A 58 18.62 -4.52 8.75
CA ARG A 58 18.66 -3.06 8.66
C ARG A 58 17.25 -2.50 8.34
N TRP A 59 16.85 -1.41 8.99
CA TRP A 59 15.63 -0.71 8.64
C TRP A 59 15.89 0.18 7.41
N SER A 60 15.35 -0.20 6.26
CA SER A 60 15.61 0.45 4.97
C SER A 60 14.54 1.48 4.60
N VAL A 61 13.28 1.14 4.78
CA VAL A 61 12.14 1.96 4.36
C VAL A 61 11.19 2.14 5.52
N VAL A 62 10.76 3.37 5.76
CA VAL A 62 9.61 3.66 6.62
C VAL A 62 8.34 3.44 5.81
N GLU A 63 7.46 2.58 6.29
CA GLU A 63 6.15 2.37 5.68
C GLU A 63 5.09 2.25 6.78
N SER A 64 4.35 3.29 7.07
CA SER A 64 4.40 4.63 6.50
C SER A 64 4.44 5.70 7.60
N VAL A 65 4.89 6.90 7.23
CA VAL A 65 4.59 8.07 8.05
C VAL A 65 3.14 8.46 7.77
N PRO A 66 2.29 8.61 8.80
CA PRO A 66 0.88 8.95 8.61
C PRO A 66 0.69 10.30 7.91
N VAL A 67 -0.27 10.35 6.98
CA VAL A 67 -0.79 11.58 6.39
C VAL A 67 -2.20 11.80 6.93
N PRO A 68 -2.39 12.66 7.95
CA PRO A 68 -3.70 12.86 8.59
C PRO A 68 -4.77 13.40 7.65
N GLU A 69 -6.04 13.11 7.96
CA GLU A 69 -7.19 13.53 7.16
C GLU A 69 -7.29 15.06 6.99
N ALA A 70 -6.82 15.86 7.95
CA ALA A 70 -6.75 17.32 7.83
C ALA A 70 -5.97 17.78 6.60
N ILE A 71 -4.92 17.06 6.21
CA ILE A 71 -4.12 17.34 5.00
C ILE A 71 -4.94 17.01 3.75
N LYS A 72 -5.56 15.82 3.73
CA LYS A 72 -6.34 15.32 2.58
C LYS A 72 -7.61 16.15 2.35
N GLN A 73 -8.26 16.60 3.41
CA GLN A 73 -9.46 17.43 3.36
C GLN A 73 -9.18 18.90 3.03
N GLY A 74 -8.09 19.47 3.54
CA GLY A 74 -7.64 20.84 3.24
C GLY A 74 -8.54 21.97 3.74
N GLY A 75 -9.64 21.68 4.42
CA GLY A 75 -10.64 22.67 4.84
C GLY A 75 -10.17 23.54 6.00
N ASP A 76 -9.63 22.94 7.05
CA ASP A 76 -9.00 23.66 8.17
C ASP A 76 -7.52 23.86 7.88
N THR A 77 -7.16 25.05 7.43
CA THR A 77 -5.78 25.38 7.04
C THR A 77 -4.82 25.32 8.22
N THR A 78 -5.24 25.64 9.43
CA THR A 78 -4.39 25.60 10.64
C THR A 78 -4.09 24.16 11.02
N ALA A 79 -5.08 23.29 11.05
CA ALA A 79 -4.89 21.87 11.33
C ALA A 79 -4.05 21.20 10.23
N ARG A 80 -4.30 21.52 8.95
CA ARG A 80 -3.54 21.06 7.81
C ARG A 80 -2.06 21.41 7.92
N ASP A 81 -1.76 22.70 8.12
CA ASP A 81 -0.38 23.20 8.12
C ASP A 81 0.39 22.69 9.34
N ARG A 82 -0.29 22.54 10.48
CA ARG A 82 0.30 21.88 11.65
C ARG A 82 0.63 20.41 11.34
N ALA A 83 -0.26 19.66 10.72
CA ALA A 83 -0.04 18.26 10.38
C ALA A 83 1.11 18.09 9.36
N ILE A 84 1.22 19.00 8.38
CA ILE A 84 2.35 19.07 7.45
C ILE A 84 3.65 19.32 8.22
N GLY A 85 3.64 20.24 9.17
CA GLY A 85 4.80 20.52 10.03
C GLY A 85 5.26 19.29 10.83
N VAL A 86 4.32 18.51 11.38
CA VAL A 86 4.62 17.24 12.07
C VAL A 86 5.26 16.23 11.10
N PHE A 87 4.74 16.12 9.89
CA PHE A 87 5.31 15.23 8.86
C PHE A 87 6.75 15.65 8.51
N CYS A 88 6.98 16.96 8.24
CA CYS A 88 8.32 17.48 7.94
C CYS A 88 9.30 17.24 9.08
N GLN A 89 8.90 17.48 10.33
CA GLN A 89 9.77 17.25 11.50
C GLN A 89 10.09 15.76 11.65
N THR A 90 9.15 14.87 11.33
CA THR A 90 9.39 13.42 11.32
C THR A 90 10.43 13.05 10.26
N LEU A 91 10.37 13.65 9.06
CA LEU A 91 11.41 13.46 8.04
C LEU A 91 12.81 13.91 8.54
N GLU A 92 12.90 15.07 9.17
CA GLU A 92 14.15 15.57 9.75
C GLU A 92 14.73 14.59 10.78
N ASN A 93 13.89 14.06 11.67
CA ASN A 93 14.31 13.11 12.69
C ASN A 93 14.72 11.74 12.10
N LEU A 94 14.04 11.28 11.03
CA LEU A 94 14.42 10.08 10.27
C LEU A 94 15.77 10.27 9.57
N ALA A 95 16.00 11.41 8.94
CA ALA A 95 17.27 11.74 8.29
C ALA A 95 18.44 11.75 9.28
N VAL A 96 18.26 12.33 10.49
CA VAL A 96 19.24 12.26 11.58
C VAL A 96 19.59 10.82 11.99
N CYS A 97 18.64 9.90 11.80
CA CYS A 97 18.83 8.49 12.07
C CYS A 97 19.35 7.68 10.85
N GLY A 98 19.59 8.34 9.71
CA GLY A 98 20.11 7.70 8.49
C GLY A 98 19.08 6.88 7.72
N ILE A 99 17.79 7.12 7.91
CA ILE A 99 16.71 6.50 7.14
C ILE A 99 16.30 7.48 6.03
N GLU A 100 16.43 7.03 4.77
CA GLU A 100 16.31 7.93 3.63
C GLU A 100 15.04 7.72 2.79
N THR A 101 14.33 6.58 2.95
CA THR A 101 13.15 6.28 2.12
C THR A 101 11.90 6.20 2.97
N VAL A 102 10.89 6.98 2.61
CA VAL A 102 9.59 7.04 3.29
C VAL A 102 8.48 6.76 2.30
N CYS A 103 7.80 5.63 2.49
CA CYS A 103 6.54 5.31 1.83
C CYS A 103 5.40 6.01 2.57
N TYR A 104 4.46 6.59 1.84
CA TYR A 104 3.23 7.18 2.36
C TYR A 104 2.08 6.95 1.40
N ASN A 105 0.85 7.14 1.85
CA ASN A 105 -0.33 7.13 0.99
C ASN A 105 -1.12 8.46 1.13
N PHE A 106 -1.97 8.74 0.14
CA PHE A 106 -2.86 9.91 0.16
C PHE A 106 -4.32 9.51 -0.05
N MET A 107 -4.65 8.29 0.35
CA MET A 107 -6.00 7.73 0.24
C MET A 107 -6.89 8.26 1.38
N PRO A 108 -8.06 8.86 1.06
CA PRO A 108 -9.04 9.26 2.08
C PRO A 108 -9.53 8.08 2.90
N ILE A 109 -9.52 8.19 4.21
CA ILE A 109 -10.10 7.32 5.24
C ILE A 109 -9.53 5.90 5.24
N LEU A 110 -9.62 5.17 4.13
CA LEU A 110 -9.13 3.79 3.99
C LEU A 110 -7.99 3.74 2.97
N ASP A 111 -6.89 3.15 3.39
CA ASP A 111 -5.69 2.94 2.57
C ASP A 111 -5.63 1.54 1.93
N TRP A 112 -6.60 0.70 2.24
CA TRP A 112 -6.72 -0.66 1.73
C TRP A 112 -8.14 -1.19 1.95
N THR A 113 -8.67 -1.96 0.98
CA THR A 113 -10.03 -2.49 1.09
C THR A 113 -10.13 -3.89 0.50
N ARG A 114 -10.62 -4.85 1.31
CA ARG A 114 -10.95 -6.22 0.89
C ARG A 114 -12.32 -6.60 1.45
N THR A 115 -13.01 -7.48 0.75
CA THR A 115 -14.31 -8.02 1.18
C THR A 115 -14.16 -9.35 1.90
N GLU A 116 -13.09 -10.09 1.61
CA GLU A 116 -12.80 -11.39 2.19
C GLU A 116 -11.31 -11.54 2.49
N LEU A 117 -10.98 -11.93 3.72
CA LEU A 117 -9.59 -12.08 4.17
C LEU A 117 -9.08 -13.52 4.08
N ALA A 118 -9.96 -14.48 3.77
CA ALA A 118 -9.63 -15.90 3.75
C ALA A 118 -10.38 -16.63 2.62
N HIS A 119 -10.19 -16.18 1.38
CA HIS A 119 -10.78 -16.79 0.19
C HIS A 119 -10.00 -18.05 -0.21
N PRO A 120 -10.64 -19.23 -0.33
CA PRO A 120 -9.98 -20.45 -0.77
C PRO A 120 -9.44 -20.32 -2.19
N VAL A 121 -8.20 -20.76 -2.42
CA VAL A 121 -7.58 -20.81 -3.76
C VAL A 121 -7.30 -22.25 -4.19
N ALA A 122 -7.14 -22.46 -5.49
CA ALA A 122 -7.00 -23.79 -6.09
C ALA A 122 -5.82 -24.61 -5.53
N SER A 123 -4.77 -23.94 -5.04
CA SER A 123 -3.62 -24.61 -4.39
C SER A 123 -3.96 -25.21 -3.01
N GLY A 124 -5.16 -25.00 -2.48
CA GLY A 124 -5.57 -25.38 -1.12
C GLY A 124 -5.18 -24.34 -0.05
N GLY A 125 -4.48 -23.27 -0.40
CA GLY A 125 -4.25 -22.12 0.46
C GLY A 125 -5.46 -21.20 0.55
N VAL A 126 -5.29 -20.04 1.20
CA VAL A 126 -6.29 -18.97 1.22
C VAL A 126 -5.63 -17.62 0.91
N ALA A 127 -6.38 -16.74 0.25
CA ALA A 127 -5.93 -15.44 -0.23
C ALA A 127 -6.91 -14.33 0.18
N LEU A 128 -6.46 -13.10 0.06
CA LEU A 128 -7.34 -11.93 0.16
C LEU A 128 -8.14 -11.78 -1.14
N ARG A 129 -9.40 -11.34 -1.02
CA ARG A 129 -10.27 -11.05 -2.16
C ARG A 129 -10.99 -9.71 -1.99
N PHE A 130 -11.12 -8.99 -3.08
CA PHE A 130 -12.09 -7.93 -3.26
C PHE A 130 -13.17 -8.42 -4.23
N ASP A 131 -14.42 -8.46 -3.78
CA ASP A 131 -15.58 -8.87 -4.55
C ASP A 131 -16.52 -7.67 -4.69
N GLN A 132 -16.66 -7.15 -5.89
CA GLN A 132 -17.42 -5.94 -6.17
C GLN A 132 -18.91 -6.07 -5.81
N PRO A 133 -19.61 -7.18 -6.12
CA PRO A 133 -21.00 -7.33 -5.70
C PRO A 133 -21.20 -7.36 -4.17
N THR A 134 -20.29 -8.01 -3.45
CA THR A 134 -20.31 -8.02 -1.97
C THR A 134 -19.99 -6.64 -1.39
N PHE A 135 -19.07 -5.91 -2.00
CA PHE A 135 -18.79 -4.52 -1.63
C PHE A 135 -20.03 -3.63 -1.88
N ALA A 136 -20.69 -3.76 -3.02
CA ALA A 136 -21.94 -3.04 -3.31
C ALA A 136 -23.05 -3.37 -2.30
N ALA A 137 -23.16 -4.66 -1.90
CA ALA A 137 -24.10 -5.07 -0.86
C ALA A 137 -23.83 -4.38 0.48
N PHE A 138 -22.56 -4.26 0.87
CA PHE A 138 -22.18 -3.49 2.06
C PHE A 138 -22.53 -2.01 1.92
N GLU A 139 -22.12 -1.36 0.84
CA GLU A 139 -22.29 0.07 0.65
C GLU A 139 -23.78 0.49 0.59
N LEU A 140 -24.58 -0.28 -0.17
CA LEU A 140 -25.99 0.04 -0.41
C LEU A 140 -26.92 -0.37 0.74
N PHE A 141 -26.70 -1.53 1.37
CA PHE A 141 -27.68 -2.13 2.26
C PHE A 141 -27.23 -2.24 3.72
N ILE A 142 -25.91 -2.24 4.01
CA ILE A 142 -25.40 -2.30 5.38
C ILE A 142 -24.98 -0.88 5.82
N LEU A 143 -24.06 -0.26 5.12
CA LEU A 143 -23.61 1.11 5.38
C LEU A 143 -24.72 2.13 5.05
N LYS A 144 -25.51 1.86 3.99
CA LYS A 144 -26.58 2.73 3.48
C LYS A 144 -26.06 4.14 3.19
N ARG A 145 -24.94 4.22 2.46
CA ARG A 145 -24.35 5.52 2.14
C ARG A 145 -25.30 6.38 1.30
N PRO A 146 -25.57 7.65 1.68
CA PRO A 146 -26.35 8.55 0.85
C PRO A 146 -25.76 8.68 -0.57
N GLY A 147 -26.62 8.67 -1.58
CA GLY A 147 -26.21 8.80 -2.98
C GLY A 147 -25.55 7.58 -3.60
N ALA A 148 -25.27 6.50 -2.86
CA ALA A 148 -24.57 5.32 -3.38
C ALA A 148 -25.23 4.70 -4.61
N ARG A 149 -26.58 4.68 -4.66
CA ARG A 149 -27.33 4.08 -5.78
C ARG A 149 -26.99 4.68 -7.16
N ALA A 150 -26.55 5.93 -7.22
CA ALA A 150 -26.17 6.58 -8.47
C ALA A 150 -24.88 6.03 -9.10
N HIS A 151 -24.12 5.22 -8.36
CA HIS A 151 -22.86 4.63 -8.81
C HIS A 151 -23.01 3.18 -9.30
N TYR A 152 -24.24 2.64 -9.30
CA TYR A 152 -24.52 1.26 -9.66
C TYR A 152 -25.69 1.18 -10.64
N SER A 153 -25.62 0.26 -11.57
CA SER A 153 -26.75 -0.09 -12.44
C SER A 153 -27.85 -0.83 -11.65
N ASP A 154 -29.05 -0.88 -12.20
CA ASP A 154 -30.18 -1.60 -11.56
C ASP A 154 -29.85 -3.11 -11.37
N ALA A 155 -29.12 -3.74 -12.29
CA ALA A 155 -28.69 -5.13 -12.19
C ALA A 155 -27.70 -5.36 -11.04
N GLU A 156 -26.72 -4.45 -10.88
CA GLU A 156 -25.76 -4.50 -9.76
C GLU A 156 -26.48 -4.28 -8.43
N ILE A 157 -27.41 -3.35 -8.37
CA ILE A 157 -28.23 -3.10 -7.16
C ILE A 157 -29.04 -4.34 -6.78
N GLU A 158 -29.64 -5.01 -7.76
CA GLU A 158 -30.42 -6.22 -7.52
C GLU A 158 -29.52 -7.38 -7.03
N THR A 159 -28.36 -7.57 -7.65
CA THR A 159 -27.38 -8.57 -7.20
C THR A 159 -26.88 -8.26 -5.79
N ALA A 160 -26.55 -7.01 -5.51
CA ALA A 160 -26.13 -6.57 -4.19
C ALA A 160 -27.23 -6.75 -3.12
N ARG A 161 -28.52 -6.55 -3.48
CA ARG A 161 -29.64 -6.80 -2.61
C ARG A 161 -29.76 -8.28 -2.24
N GLN A 162 -29.69 -9.16 -3.24
CA GLN A 162 -29.75 -10.61 -3.02
C GLN A 162 -28.61 -11.09 -2.09
N ILE A 163 -27.40 -10.57 -2.27
CA ILE A 163 -26.28 -10.87 -1.38
C ILE A 163 -26.59 -10.36 0.03
N ALA A 164 -27.01 -9.12 0.17
CA ALA A 164 -27.32 -8.52 1.49
C ALA A 164 -28.41 -9.27 2.24
N ASP A 165 -29.47 -9.74 1.53
CA ASP A 165 -30.58 -10.50 2.09
C ASP A 165 -30.16 -11.90 2.51
N ALA A 166 -29.20 -12.51 1.80
CA ALA A 166 -28.66 -13.84 2.12
C ALA A 166 -27.65 -13.81 3.30
N LEU A 167 -27.10 -12.63 3.65
CA LEU A 167 -26.15 -12.52 4.76
C LEU A 167 -26.88 -12.62 6.11
N GLY A 168 -26.54 -13.67 6.88
CA GLY A 168 -26.93 -13.74 8.30
C GLY A 168 -26.12 -12.73 9.15
N ASP A 169 -26.59 -12.45 10.37
CA ASP A 169 -26.01 -11.43 11.25
C ASP A 169 -24.50 -11.57 11.50
N LYS A 170 -24.01 -12.80 11.64
CA LYS A 170 -22.57 -13.07 11.84
C LYS A 170 -21.74 -12.69 10.60
N ALA A 171 -22.21 -13.06 9.41
CA ALA A 171 -21.55 -12.76 8.15
C ALA A 171 -21.59 -11.24 7.87
N ARG A 172 -22.71 -10.58 8.16
CA ARG A 172 -22.88 -9.13 8.03
C ARG A 172 -21.92 -8.37 8.94
N ARG A 173 -21.79 -8.79 10.21
CA ARG A 173 -20.80 -8.19 11.13
C ARG A 173 -19.39 -8.39 10.61
N ARG A 174 -19.01 -9.63 10.25
CA ARG A 174 -17.66 -9.92 9.72
C ARG A 174 -17.34 -9.08 8.48
N LEU A 175 -18.27 -8.94 7.53
CA LEU A 175 -18.07 -8.11 6.33
C LEU A 175 -17.87 -6.64 6.72
N THR A 176 -18.67 -6.14 7.66
CA THR A 176 -18.54 -4.77 8.17
C THR A 176 -17.16 -4.56 8.78
N ASP A 177 -16.76 -5.43 9.72
CA ASP A 177 -15.46 -5.32 10.40
C ASP A 177 -14.31 -5.39 9.39
N THR A 178 -14.40 -6.26 8.38
CA THR A 178 -13.39 -6.38 7.31
C THR A 178 -13.25 -5.09 6.51
N LEU A 179 -14.35 -4.46 6.11
CA LEU A 179 -14.34 -3.29 5.22
C LEU A 179 -13.96 -1.98 5.93
N ILE A 180 -14.23 -1.86 7.24
CA ILE A 180 -13.93 -0.63 7.98
C ILE A 180 -12.61 -0.70 8.77
N ALA A 181 -11.95 -1.87 8.80
CA ALA A 181 -10.74 -2.05 9.62
C ALA A 181 -9.48 -1.39 9.03
N GLY A 182 -9.42 -1.19 7.70
CA GLY A 182 -8.18 -0.77 7.03
C GLY A 182 -7.06 -1.81 7.08
N LEU A 183 -5.83 -1.41 6.77
CA LEU A 183 -4.64 -2.25 6.85
C LEU A 183 -4.34 -2.69 8.30
N PRO A 184 -3.73 -3.86 8.50
CA PRO A 184 -3.13 -4.22 9.79
C PRO A 184 -2.17 -3.14 10.26
N GLY A 185 -2.30 -2.71 11.52
CA GLY A 185 -1.51 -1.62 12.09
C GLY A 185 -2.05 -0.21 11.78
N ALA A 186 -3.24 -0.07 11.18
CA ALA A 186 -3.92 1.22 11.10
C ALA A 186 -4.36 1.69 12.49
N ASP A 187 -4.10 2.96 12.80
CA ASP A 187 -4.38 3.54 14.12
C ASP A 187 -5.86 3.86 14.35
N GLN A 188 -6.71 3.72 13.34
CA GLN A 188 -8.12 4.11 13.40
C GLN A 188 -9.05 2.91 13.40
N HIS A 189 -9.84 2.79 14.46
CA HIS A 189 -10.93 1.83 14.59
C HIS A 189 -12.28 2.54 14.43
N TYR A 190 -12.98 2.27 13.35
CA TYR A 190 -14.29 2.85 13.09
C TYR A 190 -15.40 1.94 13.60
N SER A 191 -16.45 2.55 14.19
CA SER A 191 -17.80 1.97 14.18
C SER A 191 -18.51 2.38 12.88
N LEU A 192 -19.61 1.73 12.51
CA LEU A 192 -20.42 2.16 11.34
C LEU A 192 -20.86 3.62 11.44
N GLU A 193 -21.14 4.11 12.65
CA GLU A 193 -21.56 5.51 12.85
C GLU A 193 -20.40 6.48 12.63
N THR A 194 -19.24 6.22 13.25
CA THR A 194 -18.07 7.08 13.09
C THR A 194 -17.53 7.01 11.67
N PHE A 195 -17.65 5.86 11.00
CA PHE A 195 -17.29 5.70 9.61
C PHE A 195 -18.18 6.54 8.67
N ARG A 196 -19.51 6.53 8.88
CA ARG A 196 -20.44 7.43 8.13
C ARG A 196 -20.08 8.90 8.31
N LYS A 197 -19.73 9.32 9.54
CA LYS A 197 -19.30 10.70 9.81
C LYS A 197 -18.01 11.04 9.07
N ALA A 198 -17.05 10.13 9.05
CA ALA A 198 -15.80 10.31 8.31
C ALA A 198 -16.08 10.44 6.80
N LEU A 199 -16.93 9.58 6.22
CA LEU A 199 -17.33 9.68 4.80
C LEU A 199 -18.03 11.00 4.48
N ALA A 200 -18.93 11.48 5.36
CA ALA A 200 -19.65 12.74 5.16
C ALA A 200 -18.71 13.95 5.09
N ALA A 201 -17.55 13.90 5.74
CA ALA A 201 -16.55 14.96 5.65
C ALA A 201 -15.96 15.12 4.23
N TYR A 202 -16.13 14.11 3.38
CA TYR A 202 -15.66 14.11 1.98
C TYR A 202 -16.75 14.42 0.94
N GLU A 203 -17.99 14.67 1.32
CA GLU A 203 -19.08 14.93 0.37
C GLU A 203 -18.81 16.06 -0.64
N ARG A 204 -17.95 17.02 -0.27
CA ARG A 204 -17.57 18.18 -1.09
C ARG A 204 -16.15 18.11 -1.64
N ILE A 205 -15.50 16.96 -1.49
CA ILE A 205 -14.13 16.75 -1.92
C ILE A 205 -14.16 15.74 -3.07
N ASP A 206 -14.14 16.25 -4.28
CA ASP A 206 -13.97 15.48 -5.50
C ASP A 206 -12.49 15.21 -5.80
N GLU A 207 -12.22 14.55 -6.91
CA GLU A 207 -10.86 14.24 -7.37
C GLU A 207 -10.03 15.51 -7.56
N ALA A 208 -10.60 16.56 -8.16
CA ALA A 208 -9.90 17.81 -8.42
C ALA A 208 -9.46 18.47 -7.10
N ARG A 209 -10.36 18.52 -6.12
CA ARG A 209 -10.06 19.08 -4.80
C ARG A 209 -9.03 18.24 -4.05
N LEU A 210 -9.11 16.91 -4.12
CA LEU A 210 -8.13 16.04 -3.51
C LEU A 210 -6.74 16.23 -4.15
N ARG A 211 -6.67 16.39 -5.48
CA ARG A 211 -5.43 16.72 -6.22
C ARG A 211 -4.85 18.08 -5.79
N GLU A 212 -5.68 19.11 -5.61
CA GLU A 212 -5.22 20.40 -5.09
C GLU A 212 -4.59 20.26 -3.70
N ASN A 213 -5.24 19.52 -2.79
CA ASN A 213 -4.73 19.28 -1.44
C ASN A 213 -3.43 18.47 -1.48
N PHE A 214 -3.34 17.49 -2.36
CA PHE A 214 -2.12 16.71 -2.56
C PHE A 214 -0.98 17.55 -3.14
N SER A 215 -1.24 18.39 -4.14
CA SER A 215 -0.25 19.33 -4.68
C SER A 215 0.28 20.30 -3.61
N HIS A 216 -0.62 20.79 -2.73
CA HIS A 216 -0.22 21.63 -1.60
C HIS A 216 0.72 20.88 -0.64
N PHE A 217 0.37 19.63 -0.29
CA PHE A 217 1.21 18.77 0.53
C PHE A 217 2.58 18.54 -0.11
N LEU A 218 2.64 18.14 -1.38
CA LEU A 218 3.90 17.89 -2.09
C LEU A 218 4.81 19.11 -2.08
N ARG A 219 4.28 20.31 -2.37
CA ARG A 219 5.06 21.56 -2.37
C ARG A 219 5.64 21.92 -1.01
N ALA A 220 5.05 21.45 0.06
CA ALA A 220 5.55 21.64 1.41
C ALA A 220 6.61 20.61 1.80
N VAL A 221 6.39 19.31 1.48
CA VAL A 221 7.22 18.21 2.02
C VAL A 221 8.38 17.81 1.12
N VAL A 222 8.22 17.90 -0.22
CA VAL A 222 9.26 17.47 -1.17
C VAL A 222 10.54 18.30 -1.05
N PRO A 223 10.50 19.64 -0.93
CA PRO A 223 11.72 20.44 -0.72
C PRO A 223 12.44 20.10 0.59
N VAL A 224 11.70 19.70 1.63
CA VAL A 224 12.31 19.24 2.89
C VAL A 224 13.01 17.91 2.68
N ALA A 225 12.36 16.95 2.03
CA ALA A 225 12.95 15.65 1.71
C ALA A 225 14.21 15.80 0.84
N GLU A 226 14.15 16.64 -0.21
CA GLU A 226 15.29 16.89 -1.10
C GLU A 226 16.49 17.47 -0.35
N ARG A 227 16.27 18.50 0.49
CA ARG A 227 17.33 19.08 1.33
C ARG A 227 17.98 18.04 2.25
N LEU A 228 17.23 17.07 2.71
CA LEU A 228 17.68 15.99 3.60
C LEU A 228 18.27 14.79 2.86
N GLY A 229 18.27 14.79 1.53
CA GLY A 229 18.69 13.63 0.74
C GLY A 229 17.73 12.43 0.85
N MET A 230 16.48 12.67 1.26
CA MET A 230 15.46 11.62 1.43
C MET A 230 14.65 11.41 0.15
N ARG A 231 14.01 10.26 0.08
CA ARG A 231 13.13 9.84 -1.00
C ARG A 231 11.72 9.60 -0.47
N LEU A 232 10.75 10.31 -1.00
CA LEU A 232 9.32 10.12 -0.73
C LEU A 232 8.74 9.18 -1.78
N ALA A 233 8.02 8.17 -1.36
CA ALA A 233 7.48 7.12 -2.22
C ALA A 233 5.98 6.95 -1.97
N ILE A 234 5.13 7.64 -2.76
CA ILE A 234 3.67 7.48 -2.61
C ILE A 234 3.24 6.08 -3.01
N HIS A 235 2.41 5.44 -2.18
CA HIS A 235 1.75 4.18 -2.49
C HIS A 235 0.50 4.42 -3.37
N PRO A 236 0.28 3.64 -4.44
CA PRO A 236 -0.93 3.74 -5.24
C PRO A 236 -2.18 3.31 -4.47
N ASP A 237 -3.34 3.75 -4.96
CA ASP A 237 -4.63 3.38 -4.39
C ASP A 237 -4.86 1.85 -4.40
N ASP A 238 -5.45 1.29 -3.35
CA ASP A 238 -5.77 -0.14 -3.24
C ASP A 238 -7.20 -0.38 -2.70
N PRO A 239 -8.17 -0.70 -3.57
CA PRO A 239 -8.11 -0.85 -5.03
C PRO A 239 -7.91 0.49 -5.78
N PRO A 240 -7.35 0.44 -7.01
CA PRO A 240 -7.04 1.64 -7.80
C PRO A 240 -8.27 2.22 -8.50
N ARG A 241 -9.25 2.67 -7.72
CA ARG A 241 -10.49 3.31 -8.16
C ARG A 241 -11.24 3.96 -6.99
N PRO A 242 -12.15 4.91 -7.25
CA PRO A 242 -13.02 5.49 -6.23
C PRO A 242 -13.87 4.41 -5.53
N LEU A 243 -14.00 4.50 -4.21
CA LEU A 243 -14.82 3.63 -3.37
C LEU A 243 -15.57 4.47 -2.34
N LEU A 244 -16.79 4.07 -1.95
CA LEU A 244 -17.56 4.72 -0.89
C LEU A 244 -17.81 6.22 -1.14
N GLY A 245 -17.80 6.66 -2.41
CA GLY A 245 -17.87 8.06 -2.76
C GLY A 245 -16.58 8.86 -2.51
N LEU A 246 -15.52 8.19 -2.07
CA LEU A 246 -14.21 8.80 -1.85
C LEU A 246 -13.41 8.84 -3.17
N PRO A 247 -12.81 9.99 -3.52
CA PRO A 247 -11.95 10.09 -4.69
C PRO A 247 -10.64 9.31 -4.48
N ARG A 248 -10.02 8.91 -5.58
CA ARG A 248 -8.69 8.29 -5.65
C ARG A 248 -7.89 9.03 -6.72
N ILE A 249 -6.61 9.26 -6.50
CA ILE A 249 -5.76 10.13 -7.33
C ILE A 249 -4.42 9.50 -7.70
N MET A 250 -4.19 8.24 -7.34
CA MET A 250 -2.95 7.51 -7.63
C MET A 250 -3.28 6.09 -8.11
N SER A 251 -4.06 5.99 -9.19
CA SER A 251 -4.60 4.72 -9.71
C SER A 251 -4.05 4.33 -11.08
N THR A 252 -3.48 5.28 -11.85
CA THR A 252 -3.10 5.10 -13.24
C THR A 252 -1.72 5.67 -13.56
N ALA A 253 -1.17 5.29 -14.74
CA ALA A 253 0.04 5.91 -15.26
C ALA A 253 -0.10 7.43 -15.48
N ALA A 254 -1.30 7.91 -15.79
CA ALA A 254 -1.57 9.35 -15.94
C ALA A 254 -1.49 10.07 -14.59
N ASP A 255 -1.97 9.44 -13.53
CA ASP A 255 -1.88 10.00 -12.17
C ASP A 255 -0.43 10.12 -11.72
N VAL A 256 0.40 9.12 -12.01
CA VAL A 256 1.83 9.16 -11.69
C VAL A 256 2.52 10.32 -12.41
N ARG A 257 2.26 10.50 -13.73
CA ARG A 257 2.82 11.63 -14.49
C ARG A 257 2.38 12.96 -13.87
N TRP A 258 1.09 13.11 -13.64
CA TRP A 258 0.53 14.31 -13.03
C TRP A 258 1.20 14.62 -11.67
N MET A 259 1.41 13.62 -10.83
CA MET A 259 2.06 13.78 -9.53
C MET A 259 3.52 14.26 -9.67
N LEU A 260 4.27 13.66 -10.60
CA LEU A 260 5.66 14.04 -10.85
C LEU A 260 5.78 15.47 -11.40
N GLU A 261 4.81 15.92 -12.20
CA GLU A 261 4.73 17.28 -12.76
C GLU A 261 4.39 18.34 -11.69
N GLN A 262 3.85 17.97 -10.52
CA GLN A 262 3.54 18.98 -9.48
C GLN A 262 4.80 19.61 -8.88
N ILE A 263 5.88 18.85 -8.79
CA ILE A 263 7.18 19.30 -8.33
C ILE A 263 8.26 18.39 -8.91
N GLU A 264 9.12 18.96 -9.75
CA GLU A 264 10.27 18.27 -10.33
C GLU A 264 11.37 18.16 -9.27
N SER A 265 11.57 16.95 -8.73
CA SER A 265 12.56 16.67 -7.70
C SER A 265 12.91 15.18 -7.69
N PRO A 266 14.19 14.82 -7.50
CA PRO A 266 14.58 13.43 -7.29
C PRO A 266 14.04 12.83 -5.99
N ALA A 267 13.59 13.67 -5.05
CA ALA A 267 12.94 13.22 -3.81
C ALA A 267 11.47 12.83 -4.01
N ASN A 268 10.82 13.30 -5.11
CA ASN A 268 9.43 12.99 -5.42
C ASN A 268 9.35 11.71 -6.25
N GLY A 269 8.75 10.68 -5.70
CA GLY A 269 8.67 9.39 -6.37
C GLY A 269 7.55 8.51 -5.84
N LEU A 270 7.61 7.24 -6.21
CA LEU A 270 6.53 6.31 -5.95
C LEU A 270 7.01 4.99 -5.36
N THR A 271 6.12 4.37 -4.62
CA THR A 271 6.13 2.94 -4.33
C THR A 271 5.47 2.23 -5.51
N PHE A 272 6.26 1.54 -6.32
CA PHE A 272 5.73 0.80 -7.45
C PHE A 272 5.09 -0.51 -6.98
N CYS A 273 3.80 -0.46 -6.64
CA CYS A 273 3.02 -1.61 -6.21
C CYS A 273 2.35 -2.28 -7.42
N THR A 274 2.95 -3.37 -7.90
CA THR A 274 2.43 -4.11 -9.07
C THR A 274 1.07 -4.74 -8.80
N GLY A 275 0.75 -5.10 -7.56
CA GLY A 275 -0.55 -5.63 -7.19
C GLY A 275 -1.65 -4.58 -7.21
N SER A 276 -1.38 -3.35 -6.73
CA SER A 276 -2.37 -2.27 -6.76
C SER A 276 -2.60 -1.75 -8.18
N PHE A 277 -1.57 -1.30 -8.88
CA PHE A 277 -1.71 -0.87 -10.27
C PHE A 277 -2.23 -1.97 -11.20
N GLY A 278 -1.83 -3.24 -10.97
CA GLY A 278 -2.18 -4.39 -11.80
C GLY A 278 -3.63 -4.87 -11.68
N VAL A 279 -4.40 -4.37 -10.71
CA VAL A 279 -5.86 -4.59 -10.70
C VAL A 279 -6.53 -3.96 -11.91
N ARG A 280 -5.96 -2.88 -12.45
CA ARG A 280 -6.49 -2.22 -13.65
C ARG A 280 -5.89 -2.84 -14.91
N GLU A 281 -6.77 -3.17 -15.86
CA GLU A 281 -6.37 -3.71 -17.16
C GLU A 281 -5.68 -2.66 -18.05
N ASP A 282 -6.02 -1.39 -17.88
CA ASP A 282 -5.48 -0.27 -18.65
C ASP A 282 -4.09 0.22 -18.18
N ASN A 283 -3.52 -0.40 -17.14
CA ASN A 283 -2.16 -0.16 -16.69
C ASN A 283 -1.19 -1.21 -17.28
N ASP A 284 -0.37 -0.83 -18.25
CA ASP A 284 0.78 -1.61 -18.69
C ASP A 284 1.93 -1.46 -17.70
N LEU A 285 2.08 -2.42 -16.79
CA LEU A 285 3.05 -2.34 -15.69
C LEU A 285 4.50 -2.36 -16.16
N VAL A 286 4.83 -3.03 -17.26
CA VAL A 286 6.20 -3.04 -17.80
C VAL A 286 6.53 -1.67 -18.40
N ALA A 287 5.60 -1.10 -19.18
CA ALA A 287 5.77 0.26 -19.69
C ALA A 287 5.83 1.31 -18.57
N MET A 288 5.02 1.16 -17.52
CA MET A 288 5.07 2.03 -16.33
C MET A 288 6.39 1.90 -15.58
N ALA A 289 6.88 0.68 -15.33
CA ALA A 289 8.17 0.44 -14.68
C ALA A 289 9.30 1.12 -15.45
N ARG A 290 9.31 1.00 -16.78
CA ARG A 290 10.29 1.66 -17.66
C ARG A 290 10.17 3.18 -17.63
N ALA A 291 8.95 3.72 -17.77
CA ALA A 291 8.72 5.16 -17.87
C ALA A 291 9.04 5.90 -16.55
N PHE A 292 8.75 5.26 -15.41
CA PHE A 292 8.91 5.88 -14.09
C PHE A 292 10.12 5.36 -13.31
N ALA A 293 10.97 4.54 -13.93
CA ALA A 293 12.13 3.92 -13.29
C ALA A 293 12.95 4.86 -12.40
N PRO A 294 13.32 6.09 -12.82
CA PRO A 294 14.11 7.01 -11.99
C PRO A 294 13.41 7.42 -10.69
N HIS A 295 12.08 7.39 -10.67
CA HIS A 295 11.23 7.82 -9.56
C HIS A 295 10.68 6.64 -8.73
N ILE A 296 11.01 5.39 -9.07
CA ILE A 296 10.64 4.22 -8.26
C ILE A 296 11.63 4.10 -7.11
N HIS A 297 11.23 4.55 -5.93
CA HIS A 297 12.08 4.52 -4.74
C HIS A 297 11.90 3.26 -3.91
N PHE A 298 10.76 2.61 -4.07
CA PHE A 298 10.39 1.40 -3.38
C PHE A 298 9.50 0.52 -4.29
N ALA A 299 9.58 -0.80 -4.20
CA ALA A 299 8.81 -1.71 -5.02
C ALA A 299 8.06 -2.74 -4.19
N HIS A 300 6.75 -2.88 -4.43
CA HIS A 300 5.91 -3.97 -3.96
C HIS A 300 5.66 -4.92 -5.13
N LEU A 301 6.37 -6.03 -5.15
CA LEU A 301 6.25 -7.02 -6.21
C LEU A 301 5.19 -8.05 -5.83
N ARG A 302 3.94 -7.70 -6.05
CA ARG A 302 2.73 -8.46 -5.74
C ARG A 302 1.96 -8.72 -7.02
N ALA A 303 1.27 -9.85 -7.12
CA ALA A 303 0.37 -10.14 -8.22
C ALA A 303 -1.07 -10.31 -7.73
N THR A 304 -2.00 -9.84 -8.53
CA THR A 304 -3.43 -10.06 -8.39
C THR A 304 -3.96 -10.76 -9.63
N ARG A 305 -5.14 -11.35 -9.52
CA ARG A 305 -5.88 -11.90 -10.66
C ARG A 305 -7.29 -11.35 -10.63
N ARG A 306 -7.70 -10.71 -11.73
CA ARG A 306 -9.06 -10.21 -11.92
C ARG A 306 -10.01 -11.38 -12.14
N ASP A 307 -11.26 -11.23 -11.73
CA ASP A 307 -12.33 -12.16 -12.10
C ASP A 307 -12.70 -11.95 -13.58
N LEU A 308 -12.78 -13.04 -14.34
CA LEU A 308 -13.09 -12.98 -15.77
C LEU A 308 -14.49 -12.45 -16.07
N ASN A 309 -15.43 -12.66 -15.14
CA ASN A 309 -16.83 -12.25 -15.31
C ASN A 309 -17.13 -10.88 -14.68
N ASP A 310 -16.25 -10.44 -13.78
CA ASP A 310 -16.34 -9.13 -13.11
C ASP A 310 -14.94 -8.57 -12.89
N PRO A 311 -14.35 -7.87 -13.86
CA PRO A 311 -13.00 -7.30 -13.76
C PRO A 311 -12.83 -6.30 -12.61
N ALA A 312 -13.93 -5.85 -12.01
CA ALA A 312 -13.89 -5.05 -10.80
C ALA A 312 -13.57 -5.87 -9.55
N SER A 313 -13.77 -7.18 -9.59
CA SER A 313 -13.38 -8.15 -8.55
C SER A 313 -12.01 -8.74 -8.82
N PHE A 314 -11.25 -9.02 -7.76
CA PHE A 314 -9.94 -9.63 -7.88
C PHE A 314 -9.55 -10.41 -6.61
N ILE A 315 -8.60 -11.32 -6.78
CA ILE A 315 -7.96 -12.07 -5.68
C ILE A 315 -6.46 -11.80 -5.69
N GLU A 316 -5.83 -11.93 -4.53
CA GLU A 316 -4.37 -12.04 -4.48
C GLU A 316 -3.94 -13.33 -5.18
N ALA A 317 -2.98 -13.25 -6.07
CA ALA A 317 -2.42 -14.40 -6.81
C ALA A 317 -1.03 -14.76 -6.28
N ASP A 318 -0.55 -15.94 -6.66
CA ASP A 318 0.87 -16.24 -6.54
C ASP A 318 1.68 -15.25 -7.40
N HIS A 319 2.87 -14.88 -6.96
CA HIS A 319 3.66 -13.77 -7.51
C HIS A 319 3.97 -13.91 -9.01
N LEU A 320 4.11 -15.14 -9.51
CA LEU A 320 4.44 -15.42 -10.92
C LEU A 320 3.26 -15.91 -11.76
N THR A 321 2.07 -16.06 -11.18
CA THR A 321 0.91 -16.64 -11.89
C THR A 321 -0.32 -15.72 -11.96
N GLY A 322 -0.20 -14.49 -11.47
CA GLY A 322 -1.24 -13.46 -11.58
C GLY A 322 -1.27 -12.78 -12.95
N ASP A 323 -1.99 -11.66 -13.02
CA ASP A 323 -2.13 -10.86 -14.25
C ASP A 323 -0.93 -9.93 -14.51
N VAL A 324 0.10 -9.99 -13.68
CA VAL A 324 1.30 -9.15 -13.75
C VAL A 324 2.39 -9.89 -14.54
N ASP A 325 2.94 -9.28 -15.58
CA ASP A 325 4.21 -9.70 -16.16
C ASP A 325 5.38 -9.35 -15.20
N MET A 326 5.53 -10.19 -14.19
CA MET A 326 6.53 -9.97 -13.14
C MET A 326 7.97 -10.01 -13.67
N VAL A 327 8.22 -10.84 -14.69
CA VAL A 327 9.56 -10.95 -15.33
C VAL A 327 9.89 -9.65 -16.06
N GLY A 328 8.94 -9.11 -16.83
CA GLY A 328 9.09 -7.84 -17.53
C GLY A 328 9.32 -6.68 -16.57
N VAL A 329 8.52 -6.59 -15.49
CA VAL A 329 8.67 -5.56 -14.45
C VAL A 329 10.05 -5.65 -13.78
N ILE A 330 10.47 -6.83 -13.30
CA ILE A 330 11.77 -7.02 -12.66
C ILE A 330 12.90 -6.67 -13.63
N THR A 331 12.74 -6.95 -14.93
CA THR A 331 13.73 -6.60 -15.95
C THR A 331 13.94 -5.09 -16.02
N GLU A 332 12.89 -4.29 -16.04
CA GLU A 332 13.00 -2.82 -16.06
C GLU A 332 13.58 -2.28 -14.75
N LEU A 333 13.18 -2.81 -13.60
CA LEU A 333 13.76 -2.44 -12.31
C LEU A 333 15.25 -2.76 -12.23
N LYS A 334 15.69 -3.90 -12.76
CA LYS A 334 17.13 -4.28 -12.80
C LYS A 334 17.93 -3.40 -13.75
N ARG A 335 17.35 -2.95 -14.87
CA ARG A 335 18.01 -1.97 -15.76
C ARG A 335 18.24 -0.65 -15.03
N GLU A 336 17.24 -0.18 -14.31
CA GLU A 336 17.34 1.05 -13.51
C GLU A 336 18.36 0.89 -12.36
N GLU A 337 18.34 -0.24 -11.65
CA GLU A 337 19.29 -0.47 -10.58
C GLU A 337 20.74 -0.42 -11.09
N ARG A 338 21.05 -1.03 -12.25
CA ARG A 338 22.36 -0.93 -12.88
C ARG A 338 22.74 0.48 -13.30
N ARG A 339 21.76 1.28 -13.75
CA ARG A 339 22.00 2.69 -14.02
C ARG A 339 22.41 3.41 -12.74
N ARG A 340 21.65 3.21 -11.64
CA ARG A 340 21.95 3.80 -10.32
C ARG A 340 23.29 3.38 -9.79
N GLU A 341 23.65 2.10 -9.88
CA GLU A 341 24.97 1.59 -9.44
C GLU A 341 26.13 2.30 -10.15
N ARG A 342 26.01 2.53 -11.47
CA ARG A 342 27.04 3.27 -12.23
C ARG A 342 27.13 4.74 -11.83
N GLU A 343 26.05 5.34 -11.38
CA GLU A 343 25.97 6.75 -10.98
C GLU A 343 26.15 6.96 -9.47
N GLY A 344 26.39 5.89 -8.69
CA GLY A 344 26.51 5.95 -7.23
C GLY A 344 25.16 6.20 -6.52
N GLY A 345 24.06 5.86 -7.19
CA GLY A 345 22.71 6.04 -6.64
C GLY A 345 22.29 4.90 -5.70
N ALA A 346 21.19 5.10 -4.99
CA ALA A 346 20.69 4.14 -4.02
C ALA A 346 20.01 2.94 -4.69
N ALA A 347 20.19 1.75 -4.12
CA ALA A 347 19.49 0.54 -4.52
C ALA A 347 17.96 0.68 -4.31
N ILE A 348 17.19 -0.03 -5.14
CA ILE A 348 15.75 -0.14 -4.97
C ILE A 348 15.49 -1.21 -3.92
N THR A 349 14.78 -0.86 -2.84
CA THR A 349 14.25 -1.85 -1.91
C THR A 349 12.98 -2.45 -2.52
N MET A 350 12.86 -3.78 -2.53
CA MET A 350 11.65 -4.49 -2.93
C MET A 350 11.14 -5.41 -1.84
N ARG A 351 9.85 -5.70 -1.81
CA ARG A 351 9.24 -6.71 -0.96
C ARG A 351 8.12 -7.47 -1.68
N PRO A 352 7.84 -8.73 -1.30
CA PRO A 352 6.79 -9.54 -1.91
C PRO A 352 5.37 -9.02 -1.64
N ASP A 353 5.22 -8.05 -0.74
CA ASP A 353 3.95 -7.46 -0.27
C ASP A 353 3.05 -8.49 0.43
N HIS A 354 1.98 -8.97 -0.22
CA HIS A 354 1.10 -9.98 0.33
C HIS A 354 1.53 -11.41 -0.04
N GLY A 355 0.97 -12.40 0.69
CA GLY A 355 1.14 -13.81 0.39
C GLY A 355 -0.11 -14.61 0.77
N HIS A 356 -0.25 -15.81 0.21
CA HIS A 356 -1.29 -16.74 0.59
C HIS A 356 -0.99 -17.37 1.95
N LEU A 357 -2.02 -17.64 2.76
CA LEU A 357 -1.87 -18.52 3.93
C LEU A 357 -1.66 -19.96 3.43
N LEU A 358 -0.45 -20.46 3.61
CA LEU A 358 -0.03 -21.80 3.18
C LEU A 358 0.42 -22.63 4.36
N CYS A 359 0.26 -23.94 4.27
CA CYS A 359 0.80 -24.91 5.25
C CYS A 359 0.54 -24.47 6.69
N ASP A 360 1.59 -24.35 7.51
CA ASP A 360 1.52 -24.01 8.92
C ASP A 360 1.14 -22.53 9.20
N ASP A 361 1.18 -21.64 8.22
CA ASP A 361 0.60 -20.30 8.37
C ASP A 361 -0.88 -20.35 8.81
N ARG A 362 -1.59 -21.43 8.47
CA ARG A 362 -3.01 -21.65 8.86
C ARG A 362 -3.20 -21.96 10.34
N HIS A 363 -2.13 -22.29 11.04
CA HIS A 363 -2.13 -22.72 12.45
C HIS A 363 -1.45 -21.72 13.38
N ARG A 364 -0.99 -20.59 12.84
CA ARG A 364 -0.36 -19.52 13.61
C ARG A 364 -1.09 -18.17 13.41
N PRO A 365 -1.04 -17.26 14.40
CA PRO A 365 -1.49 -15.89 14.20
C PRO A 365 -0.75 -15.25 13.03
N THR A 366 -1.46 -14.54 12.17
CA THR A 366 -0.90 -13.76 11.07
C THR A 366 -1.73 -12.50 10.85
N ASN A 367 -1.10 -11.42 10.47
CA ASN A 367 -1.81 -10.27 9.95
C ASN A 367 -2.42 -10.63 8.56
N PRO A 368 -3.66 -10.25 8.25
CA PRO A 368 -4.27 -10.52 6.96
C PRO A 368 -3.39 -10.09 5.78
N GLY A 369 -3.10 -11.01 4.88
CA GLY A 369 -2.21 -10.78 3.74
C GLY A 369 -0.71 -10.89 4.04
N TYR A 370 -0.30 -11.03 5.31
CA TYR A 370 1.11 -11.01 5.71
C TYR A 370 1.57 -12.31 6.41
N PRO A 371 1.29 -13.51 5.86
CA PRO A 371 1.78 -14.77 6.42
C PRO A 371 3.31 -14.92 6.27
N LEU A 372 3.91 -15.81 7.05
CA LEU A 372 5.34 -16.10 6.93
C LEU A 372 5.66 -16.92 5.70
N ILE A 373 5.04 -18.11 5.56
CA ILE A 373 5.38 -19.10 4.52
C ILE A 373 4.97 -18.57 3.13
N GLY A 374 3.79 -18.00 3.02
CA GLY A 374 3.31 -17.45 1.74
C GLY A 374 4.18 -16.31 1.22
N ARG A 375 4.63 -15.40 2.09
CA ARG A 375 5.55 -14.33 1.70
C ARG A 375 6.98 -14.85 1.46
N LEU A 376 7.44 -15.84 2.24
CA LEU A 376 8.72 -16.51 2.00
C LEU A 376 8.75 -17.15 0.60
N LYS A 377 7.67 -17.87 0.21
CA LYS A 377 7.51 -18.40 -1.14
C LYS A 377 7.63 -17.29 -2.18
N GLY A 378 6.86 -16.21 -2.02
CA GLY A 378 6.90 -15.07 -2.93
C GLY A 378 8.28 -14.44 -3.04
N LEU A 379 8.94 -14.19 -1.91
CA LEU A 379 10.30 -13.62 -1.91
C LEU A 379 11.31 -14.55 -2.62
N ALA A 380 11.20 -15.87 -2.42
CA ALA A 380 12.08 -16.83 -3.09
C ALA A 380 11.85 -16.86 -4.61
N GLU A 381 10.59 -16.82 -5.05
CA GLU A 381 10.23 -16.75 -6.47
C GLU A 381 10.78 -15.46 -7.12
N LEU A 382 10.56 -14.31 -6.49
CA LEU A 382 11.03 -13.00 -6.99
C LEU A 382 12.56 -12.94 -7.06
N ARG A 383 13.26 -13.43 -6.05
CA ARG A 383 14.73 -13.52 -6.05
C ARG A 383 15.27 -14.44 -7.15
N GLY A 384 14.56 -15.55 -7.42
CA GLY A 384 14.90 -16.44 -8.52
C GLY A 384 14.80 -15.74 -9.88
N VAL A 385 13.70 -15.01 -10.11
CA VAL A 385 13.52 -14.19 -11.33
C VAL A 385 14.59 -13.10 -11.42
N GLU A 386 14.83 -12.35 -10.32
CA GLU A 386 15.86 -11.32 -10.28
C GLU A 386 17.26 -11.86 -10.64
N SER A 387 17.61 -13.02 -10.10
CA SER A 387 18.90 -13.67 -10.39
C SER A 387 19.03 -14.08 -11.85
N ALA A 388 17.97 -14.65 -12.44
CA ALA A 388 17.92 -15.01 -13.85
C ALA A 388 18.03 -13.78 -14.76
N VAL A 389 17.20 -12.75 -14.48
CA VAL A 389 17.23 -11.47 -15.23
C VAL A 389 18.62 -10.82 -15.16
N ALA A 390 19.24 -10.79 -13.96
CA ALA A 390 20.57 -10.23 -13.79
C ALA A 390 21.63 -10.96 -14.63
N HIS A 391 21.53 -12.29 -14.76
CA HIS A 391 22.41 -13.10 -15.62
C HIS A 391 22.25 -12.69 -17.10
N PHE A 392 21.06 -12.72 -17.63
CA PHE A 392 20.81 -12.41 -19.05
C PHE A 392 21.01 -10.93 -19.43
N LEU A 393 20.91 -10.02 -18.50
CA LEU A 393 21.25 -8.62 -18.77
C LEU A 393 22.77 -8.38 -18.85
N ASN A 394 23.62 -9.32 -18.40
CA ASN A 394 25.09 -9.20 -18.50
C ASN A 394 25.64 -9.60 -19.87
N ASP A 395 24.84 -10.32 -20.66
CA ASP A 395 25.14 -10.71 -22.05
C ASP A 395 24.70 -9.62 -23.03
#